data_bda2dab463d30135928723d923b29a74
#
_entry.id   bda2dab463d30135928723d923b29a74
#
_cell.length_a   1.000
_cell.length_b   1.000
_cell.length_c   1.000
_cell.angle_alpha   90.00
_cell.angle_beta   90.00
_cell.angle_gamma   90.00
#
_symmetry.space_group_name_H-M   'P 1'
#
loop_
_entity.id
_entity.type
_entity.pdbx_description
1 polymer ?
#
loop_
_entity_poly.entity_id
_entity_poly.type
_entity_poly.pdbx_seq_one_letter_code
_entity_poly.pdbx_strand_id
1 'polypeptide(L)'
;IENNHEIVLALNKIDLPSSEPKRVKNQIEDILGIDTQETSFISAKTGKGVNNLLEKVITILPPPTGDLSAPLESLLVDSWYDSYLGVVVLVRVLNGEIKKNDKIKFMATDATYTVDRVGIFTPKPKNVDVLGPGEIGFINAGIKSVSDCKVGDTITKEKRPTIKPLPGFKPSQPVVFCGMFPVDADDYKNLRESMQKLRLNDSSFSCEPEVSPALGYGFRCGFLGLLHLEIINDRLDREFGLDLVTTAPSVVYQVNMKDNTILKLHNPTEMPDPVIIETIEEPWIKATIIVPDKYLGAVLELCTS
;
A
#
# COMPACT_ATOMS: atom_id res chain seq x y z
N ILE A 1 16.22 9.58 -3.20
CA ILE A 1 17.37 10.28 -2.59
C ILE A 1 17.73 9.60 -1.28
N GLU A 2 16.82 9.49 -0.30
CA GLU A 2 17.09 8.86 1.01
C GLU A 2 17.64 7.43 0.91
N ASN A 3 17.24 6.67 -0.08
CA ASN A 3 17.69 5.29 -0.30
C ASN A 3 18.91 5.18 -1.22
N ASN A 4 19.51 6.30 -1.61
CA ASN A 4 20.68 6.37 -2.51
C ASN A 4 20.49 5.60 -3.84
N HIS A 5 19.28 5.70 -4.42
CA HIS A 5 19.00 5.12 -5.72
C HIS A 5 19.57 5.97 -6.87
N GLU A 6 20.02 5.31 -7.93
CA GLU A 6 20.30 5.98 -9.20
C GLU A 6 19.00 6.51 -9.81
N ILE A 7 19.03 7.76 -10.28
CA ILE A 7 17.84 8.47 -10.76
C ILE A 7 18.03 8.87 -12.21
N VAL A 8 17.10 8.47 -13.08
CA VAL A 8 17.01 8.93 -14.46
C VAL A 8 15.83 9.88 -14.61
N LEU A 9 16.09 11.14 -14.96
CA LEU A 9 15.07 12.16 -15.12
C LEU A 9 14.47 12.15 -16.53
N ALA A 10 13.13 12.21 -16.60
CA ALA A 10 12.40 12.34 -17.85
C ALA A 10 11.25 13.36 -17.71
N LEU A 11 11.23 14.39 -18.58
CA LEU A 11 10.11 15.31 -18.70
C LEU A 11 9.19 14.83 -19.81
N ASN A 12 7.99 14.43 -19.42
CA ASN A 12 6.96 13.92 -20.32
C ASN A 12 6.03 15.04 -20.81
N LYS A 13 5.23 14.72 -21.83
CA LYS A 13 4.20 15.58 -22.42
C LYS A 13 4.79 16.83 -23.13
N ILE A 14 6.01 16.73 -23.70
CA ILE A 14 6.63 17.83 -24.46
C ILE A 14 5.90 18.18 -25.78
N ASP A 15 4.92 17.38 -26.17
CA ASP A 15 4.03 17.59 -27.31
C ASP A 15 2.95 18.65 -27.02
N LEU A 16 2.68 18.98 -25.76
CA LEU A 16 1.67 19.96 -25.40
C LEU A 16 2.19 21.40 -25.59
N PRO A 17 1.36 22.30 -26.16
CA PRO A 17 1.74 23.73 -26.32
C PRO A 17 2.05 24.43 -25.00
N SER A 18 1.44 23.98 -23.90
CA SER A 18 1.66 24.49 -22.53
C SER A 18 2.87 23.88 -21.83
N SER A 19 3.64 23.04 -22.51
CA SER A 19 4.84 22.44 -21.95
C SER A 19 5.93 23.50 -21.72
N GLU A 20 6.45 23.56 -20.49
CA GLU A 20 7.53 24.49 -20.08
C GLU A 20 8.75 23.72 -19.54
N PRO A 21 9.47 22.96 -20.36
CA PRO A 21 10.53 22.07 -19.88
C PRO A 21 11.65 22.79 -19.12
N LYS A 22 12.02 24.01 -19.54
CA LYS A 22 13.06 24.80 -18.86
C LYS A 22 12.66 25.20 -17.45
N ARG A 23 11.41 25.65 -17.27
CA ARG A 23 10.89 26.02 -15.95
C ARG A 23 10.85 24.80 -15.02
N VAL A 24 10.39 23.66 -15.53
CA VAL A 24 10.31 22.43 -14.74
C VAL A 24 11.71 21.92 -14.35
N LYS A 25 12.70 22.00 -15.23
CA LYS A 25 14.10 21.68 -14.90
C LYS A 25 14.60 22.51 -13.72
N ASN A 26 14.45 23.83 -13.80
CA ASN A 26 14.87 24.73 -12.73
C ASN A 26 14.14 24.39 -11.40
N GLN A 27 12.85 24.08 -11.44
CA GLN A 27 12.10 23.66 -10.26
C GLN A 27 12.65 22.35 -9.64
N ILE A 28 13.07 21.39 -10.46
CA ILE A 28 13.67 20.12 -9.97
C ILE A 28 15.01 20.42 -9.30
N GLU A 29 15.86 21.27 -9.90
CA GLU A 29 17.14 21.68 -9.31
C GLU A 29 16.94 22.42 -8.00
N ASP A 30 16.06 23.42 -7.99
CA ASP A 30 15.83 24.29 -6.83
C ASP A 30 15.19 23.54 -5.64
N ILE A 31 14.24 22.64 -5.91
CA ILE A 31 13.45 21.97 -4.85
C ILE A 31 14.09 20.66 -4.40
N LEU A 32 14.58 19.86 -5.34
CA LEU A 32 15.10 18.52 -5.07
C LEU A 32 16.62 18.45 -5.01
N GLY A 33 17.33 19.46 -5.53
CA GLY A 33 18.79 19.48 -5.60
C GLY A 33 19.36 18.41 -6.54
N ILE A 34 18.58 17.93 -7.52
CA ILE A 34 18.99 16.92 -8.48
C ILE A 34 19.51 17.60 -9.75
N ASP A 35 20.69 17.19 -10.24
CA ASP A 35 21.21 17.68 -11.52
C ASP A 35 20.28 17.29 -12.66
N THR A 36 19.88 18.29 -13.45
CA THR A 36 18.96 18.12 -14.58
C THR A 36 19.63 18.14 -15.94
N GLN A 37 20.98 18.19 -16.04
CA GLN A 37 21.69 18.27 -17.32
C GLN A 37 21.33 17.11 -18.24
N GLU A 38 21.28 15.91 -17.70
CA GLU A 38 20.99 14.66 -18.40
C GLU A 38 19.48 14.35 -18.53
N THR A 39 18.59 15.30 -18.29
CA THR A 39 17.14 15.09 -18.38
C THR A 39 16.70 14.71 -19.79
N SER A 40 15.93 13.64 -19.91
CA SER A 40 15.32 13.22 -21.18
C SER A 40 14.01 13.96 -21.41
N PHE A 41 13.80 14.44 -22.65
CA PHE A 41 12.55 15.10 -23.08
C PHE A 41 11.74 14.12 -23.91
N ILE A 42 10.56 13.73 -23.42
CA ILE A 42 9.75 12.70 -24.07
C ILE A 42 8.28 13.11 -24.26
N SER A 43 7.63 12.44 -25.16
CA SER A 43 6.18 12.37 -25.26
C SER A 43 5.78 10.90 -25.36
N ALA A 44 5.25 10.34 -24.30
CA ALA A 44 4.74 8.97 -24.31
C ALA A 44 3.59 8.80 -25.32
N LYS A 45 2.79 9.87 -25.56
CA LYS A 45 1.69 9.88 -26.51
C LYS A 45 2.16 9.72 -27.95
N THR A 46 3.24 10.42 -28.33
CA THR A 46 3.74 10.43 -29.72
C THR A 46 4.92 9.47 -29.93
N GLY A 47 5.47 8.89 -28.86
CA GLY A 47 6.68 8.07 -28.88
C GLY A 47 7.99 8.85 -28.98
N LYS A 48 7.93 10.20 -29.07
CA LYS A 48 9.11 11.04 -29.18
C LYS A 48 10.03 10.89 -27.97
N GLY A 49 11.31 10.58 -28.18
CA GLY A 49 12.33 10.47 -27.15
C GLY A 49 12.24 9.21 -26.27
N VAL A 50 11.22 8.36 -26.43
CA VAL A 50 11.01 7.18 -25.57
C VAL A 50 12.14 6.16 -25.74
N ASN A 51 12.55 5.83 -26.95
CA ASN A 51 13.64 4.88 -27.19
C ASN A 51 14.94 5.34 -26.54
N ASN A 52 15.29 6.62 -26.66
CA ASN A 52 16.50 7.17 -26.05
C ASN A 52 16.43 7.11 -24.51
N LEU A 53 15.24 7.32 -23.92
CA LEU A 53 15.05 7.15 -22.49
C LEU A 53 15.26 5.69 -22.07
N LEU A 54 14.71 4.72 -22.80
CA LEU A 54 14.89 3.30 -22.51
C LEU A 54 16.36 2.87 -22.59
N GLU A 55 17.09 3.32 -23.62
CA GLU A 55 18.53 3.08 -23.73
C GLU A 55 19.30 3.70 -22.54
N LYS A 56 18.92 4.89 -22.12
CA LYS A 56 19.48 5.55 -20.94
C LYS A 56 19.24 4.75 -19.65
N VAL A 57 18.02 4.26 -19.46
CA VAL A 57 17.64 3.42 -18.32
C VAL A 57 18.53 2.16 -18.28
N ILE A 58 18.69 1.47 -19.42
CA ILE A 58 19.52 0.24 -19.51
C ILE A 58 21.00 0.54 -19.24
N THR A 59 21.48 1.71 -19.64
CA THR A 59 22.90 2.07 -19.51
C THR A 59 23.27 2.56 -18.11
N ILE A 60 22.37 3.33 -17.48
CA ILE A 60 22.66 4.03 -16.22
C ILE A 60 22.27 3.16 -15.01
N LEU A 61 21.09 2.53 -15.05
CA LEU A 61 20.60 1.79 -13.88
C LEU A 61 21.33 0.45 -13.73
N PRO A 62 21.86 0.14 -12.54
CA PRO A 62 22.52 -1.13 -12.31
C PRO A 62 21.53 -2.29 -12.37
N PRO A 63 21.93 -3.47 -12.87
CA PRO A 63 21.09 -4.66 -12.83
C PRO A 63 20.86 -5.11 -11.37
N PRO A 64 19.78 -5.87 -11.11
CA PRO A 64 19.58 -6.48 -9.80
C PRO A 64 20.78 -7.36 -9.41
N THR A 65 21.17 -7.28 -8.16
CA THR A 65 22.23 -8.12 -7.57
C THR A 65 21.60 -9.21 -6.71
N GLY A 66 22.32 -10.34 -6.54
CA GLY A 66 21.90 -11.41 -5.65
C GLY A 66 22.78 -12.65 -5.83
N ASP A 67 22.74 -13.53 -4.83
CA ASP A 67 23.52 -14.77 -4.80
C ASP A 67 22.57 -15.98 -4.91
N LEU A 68 22.71 -16.75 -5.99
CA LEU A 68 21.94 -17.97 -6.24
C LEU A 68 22.21 -19.06 -5.21
N SER A 69 23.41 -19.10 -4.65
CA SER A 69 23.86 -20.10 -3.67
C SER A 69 23.45 -19.79 -2.23
N ALA A 70 23.01 -18.56 -1.97
CA ALA A 70 22.57 -18.13 -0.64
C ALA A 70 21.23 -18.78 -0.24
N PRO A 71 20.85 -18.75 1.04
CA PRO A 71 19.48 -19.06 1.47
C PRO A 71 18.45 -18.22 0.72
N LEU A 72 17.28 -18.78 0.46
CA LEU A 72 16.21 -18.05 -0.20
C LEU A 72 15.79 -16.83 0.63
N GLU A 73 15.84 -15.67 0.03
CA GLU A 73 15.30 -14.42 0.51
C GLU A 73 14.41 -13.84 -0.59
N SER A 74 13.12 -13.99 -0.41
CA SER A 74 12.12 -13.47 -1.35
C SER A 74 11.12 -12.59 -0.63
N LEU A 75 10.89 -11.41 -1.19
CA LEU A 75 9.90 -10.45 -0.69
C LEU A 75 8.54 -10.77 -1.29
N LEU A 76 7.53 -10.90 -0.45
CA LEU A 76 6.14 -10.93 -0.86
C LEU A 76 5.70 -9.52 -1.25
N VAL A 77 5.49 -9.31 -2.55
CA VAL A 77 5.15 -7.99 -3.10
C VAL A 77 3.65 -7.75 -3.07
N ASP A 78 2.88 -8.79 -3.42
CA ASP A 78 1.42 -8.73 -3.48
C ASP A 78 0.81 -10.14 -3.37
N SER A 79 -0.47 -10.23 -3.06
CA SER A 79 -1.20 -11.48 -3.08
C SER A 79 -2.67 -11.24 -3.42
N TRP A 80 -3.26 -12.15 -4.19
CA TRP A 80 -4.68 -12.09 -4.54
C TRP A 80 -5.28 -13.47 -4.64
N TYR A 81 -6.59 -13.55 -4.60
CA TYR A 81 -7.32 -14.79 -4.79
C TYR A 81 -7.77 -14.90 -6.25
N ASP A 82 -7.39 -16.02 -6.87
CA ASP A 82 -7.86 -16.41 -8.19
C ASP A 82 -8.80 -17.62 -8.04
N SER A 83 -9.95 -17.59 -8.72
CA SER A 83 -10.99 -18.64 -8.59
C SER A 83 -10.53 -20.02 -9.07
N TYR A 84 -9.50 -20.09 -9.92
CA TYR A 84 -8.97 -21.34 -10.48
C TYR A 84 -7.67 -21.76 -9.83
N LEU A 85 -6.83 -20.81 -9.42
CA LEU A 85 -5.48 -21.06 -8.91
C LEU A 85 -5.40 -20.98 -7.37
N GLY A 86 -6.47 -20.53 -6.72
CA GLY A 86 -6.44 -20.20 -5.29
C GLY A 86 -5.64 -18.93 -5.02
N VAL A 87 -4.93 -18.88 -3.91
CA VAL A 87 -4.08 -17.73 -3.59
C VAL A 87 -2.85 -17.71 -4.48
N VAL A 88 -2.70 -16.62 -5.23
CA VAL A 88 -1.50 -16.31 -6.02
C VAL A 88 -0.68 -15.31 -5.24
N VAL A 89 0.61 -15.57 -5.09
CA VAL A 89 1.54 -14.69 -4.38
C VAL A 89 2.56 -14.16 -5.36
N LEU A 90 2.63 -12.84 -5.50
CA LEU A 90 3.65 -12.15 -6.28
C LEU A 90 4.89 -11.97 -5.41
N VAL A 91 6.03 -12.42 -5.93
CA VAL A 91 7.29 -12.43 -5.20
C VAL A 91 8.40 -11.75 -5.99
N ARG A 92 9.31 -11.11 -5.26
CA ARG A 92 10.62 -10.68 -5.77
C ARG A 92 11.70 -11.49 -5.07
N VAL A 93 12.46 -12.25 -5.82
CA VAL A 93 13.60 -13.01 -5.28
C VAL A 93 14.82 -12.09 -5.18
N LEU A 94 15.41 -11.98 -4.00
CA LEU A 94 16.63 -11.22 -3.74
C LEU A 94 17.85 -12.13 -3.75
N ASN A 95 17.76 -13.26 -3.03
CA ASN A 95 18.80 -14.28 -2.97
C ASN A 95 18.20 -15.68 -3.05
N GLY A 96 19.02 -16.65 -3.46
CA GLY A 96 18.58 -18.02 -3.63
C GLY A 96 17.64 -18.20 -4.83
N GLU A 97 16.82 -19.23 -4.81
CA GLU A 97 15.88 -19.56 -5.89
C GLU A 97 14.61 -20.22 -5.35
N ILE A 98 13.52 -20.07 -6.11
CA ILE A 98 12.23 -20.76 -5.86
C ILE A 98 11.93 -21.68 -7.05
N LYS A 99 11.64 -22.94 -6.75
CA LYS A 99 11.24 -23.97 -7.72
C LYS A 99 9.94 -24.64 -7.33
N LYS A 100 9.30 -25.28 -8.28
CA LYS A 100 8.19 -26.21 -8.00
C LYS A 100 8.65 -27.30 -7.02
N ASN A 101 7.76 -27.68 -6.08
CA ASN A 101 7.97 -28.62 -5.00
C ASN A 101 8.90 -28.13 -3.87
N ASP A 102 9.39 -26.91 -3.91
CA ASP A 102 10.08 -26.31 -2.76
C ASP A 102 9.12 -26.14 -1.60
N LYS A 103 9.57 -26.49 -0.39
CA LYS A 103 8.89 -26.14 0.84
C LYS A 103 9.34 -24.77 1.30
N ILE A 104 8.41 -23.83 1.25
CA ILE A 104 8.61 -22.44 1.64
C ILE A 104 7.98 -22.15 2.98
N LYS A 105 8.51 -21.13 3.65
CA LYS A 105 8.05 -20.64 4.94
C LYS A 105 7.88 -19.13 4.89
N PHE A 106 6.75 -18.65 5.34
CA PHE A 106 6.46 -17.23 5.56
C PHE A 106 7.00 -16.84 6.94
N MET A 107 7.88 -15.85 7.01
CA MET A 107 8.57 -15.53 8.27
C MET A 107 7.68 -14.81 9.29
N ALA A 108 6.72 -14.00 8.85
CA ALA A 108 5.84 -13.26 9.76
C ALA A 108 4.75 -14.14 10.41
N THR A 109 4.32 -15.21 9.72
CA THR A 109 3.23 -16.07 10.21
C THR A 109 3.70 -17.47 10.59
N ASP A 110 4.95 -17.79 10.31
CA ASP A 110 5.54 -19.13 10.52
C ASP A 110 4.87 -20.24 9.70
N ALA A 111 3.96 -19.87 8.78
CA ALA A 111 3.22 -20.80 7.94
C ALA A 111 4.13 -21.40 6.86
N THR A 112 3.97 -22.70 6.63
CA THR A 112 4.76 -23.45 5.64
C THR A 112 3.85 -24.05 4.57
N TYR A 113 4.32 -23.95 3.31
CA TYR A 113 3.58 -24.44 2.16
C TYR A 113 4.53 -25.07 1.14
N THR A 114 3.98 -25.94 0.30
CA THR A 114 4.73 -26.50 -0.83
C THR A 114 4.34 -25.75 -2.10
N VAL A 115 5.34 -25.33 -2.85
CA VAL A 115 5.13 -24.60 -4.12
C VAL A 115 4.63 -25.57 -5.20
N ASP A 116 3.43 -25.35 -5.68
CA ASP A 116 2.81 -26.15 -6.75
C ASP A 116 3.20 -25.61 -8.14
N ARG A 117 3.33 -24.29 -8.24
CA ARG A 117 3.57 -23.61 -9.51
C ARG A 117 4.42 -22.35 -9.30
N VAL A 118 5.32 -22.12 -10.26
CA VAL A 118 6.14 -20.90 -10.37
C VAL A 118 5.92 -20.31 -11.76
N GLY A 119 5.87 -18.99 -11.86
CA GLY A 119 5.66 -18.32 -13.15
C GLY A 119 5.99 -16.84 -13.14
N ILE A 120 5.92 -16.25 -14.32
CA ILE A 120 6.11 -14.81 -14.59
C ILE A 120 4.93 -14.26 -15.39
N PHE A 121 4.79 -12.94 -15.41
CA PHE A 121 3.81 -12.25 -16.26
C PHE A 121 4.48 -11.63 -17.48
N THR A 122 4.00 -12.00 -18.72
CA THR A 122 4.57 -11.55 -20.01
C THR A 122 3.53 -11.14 -21.09
N PRO A 123 2.59 -10.24 -20.91
CA PRO A 123 1.80 -9.84 -19.74
C PRO A 123 0.91 -10.95 -19.20
N LYS A 124 0.64 -12.00 -19.98
CA LYS A 124 -0.13 -13.18 -19.53
C LYS A 124 0.74 -14.06 -18.62
N PRO A 125 0.12 -14.73 -17.64
CA PRO A 125 0.85 -15.64 -16.78
C PRO A 125 1.49 -16.78 -17.61
N LYS A 126 2.80 -16.99 -17.39
CA LYS A 126 3.60 -18.05 -18.02
C LYS A 126 4.34 -18.82 -16.94
N ASN A 127 4.20 -20.14 -16.91
CA ASN A 127 4.96 -20.98 -15.99
C ASN A 127 6.45 -20.99 -16.38
N VAL A 128 7.30 -21.00 -15.36
CA VAL A 128 8.74 -21.17 -15.47
C VAL A 128 9.19 -22.25 -14.48
N ASP A 129 10.38 -22.81 -14.69
CA ASP A 129 10.91 -23.86 -13.82
C ASP A 129 11.47 -23.30 -12.51
N VAL A 130 12.00 -22.08 -12.56
CA VAL A 130 12.70 -21.42 -11.45
C VAL A 130 12.54 -19.91 -11.51
N LEU A 131 12.49 -19.27 -10.33
CA LEU A 131 12.75 -17.83 -10.15
C LEU A 131 14.05 -17.68 -9.37
N GLY A 132 14.98 -16.92 -9.92
CA GLY A 132 16.29 -16.63 -9.34
C GLY A 132 16.44 -15.20 -8.85
N PRO A 133 17.64 -14.82 -8.36
CA PRO A 133 17.91 -13.48 -7.85
C PRO A 133 17.61 -12.38 -8.85
N GLY A 134 16.90 -11.32 -8.39
CA GLY A 134 16.49 -10.19 -9.22
C GLY A 134 15.19 -10.39 -9.97
N GLU A 135 14.68 -11.61 -10.06
CA GLU A 135 13.44 -11.89 -10.79
C GLU A 135 12.19 -11.61 -9.95
N ILE A 136 11.15 -11.14 -10.65
CA ILE A 136 9.80 -10.98 -10.11
C ILE A 136 8.90 -11.99 -10.83
N GLY A 137 8.14 -12.73 -10.04
CA GLY A 137 7.21 -13.70 -10.56
C GLY A 137 6.13 -14.06 -9.55
N PHE A 138 5.31 -15.04 -9.89
CA PHE A 138 4.25 -15.53 -9.00
C PHE A 138 4.49 -16.97 -8.59
N ILE A 139 3.99 -17.30 -7.42
CA ILE A 139 3.93 -18.66 -6.93
C ILE A 139 2.51 -19.01 -6.51
N ASN A 140 2.15 -20.28 -6.69
CA ASN A 140 0.99 -20.90 -6.08
C ASN A 140 1.48 -22.02 -5.17
N ALA A 141 0.93 -22.11 -3.97
CA ALA A 141 1.39 -23.06 -2.97
C ALA A 141 0.24 -23.66 -2.14
N GLY A 142 -0.95 -23.79 -2.73
CA GLY A 142 -2.12 -24.35 -2.04
C GLY A 142 -2.50 -23.61 -0.76
N ILE A 143 -2.23 -22.32 -0.68
CA ILE A 143 -2.46 -21.48 0.48
C ILE A 143 -3.97 -21.35 0.71
N LYS A 144 -4.42 -21.75 1.89
CA LYS A 144 -5.84 -21.76 2.25
C LYS A 144 -6.32 -20.47 2.87
N SER A 145 -5.44 -19.77 3.54
CA SER A 145 -5.74 -18.50 4.23
C SER A 145 -4.86 -17.37 3.69
N VAL A 146 -5.49 -16.34 3.16
CA VAL A 146 -4.78 -15.14 2.69
C VAL A 146 -4.14 -14.38 3.86
N SER A 147 -4.66 -14.55 5.08
CA SER A 147 -4.07 -13.98 6.28
C SER A 147 -2.63 -14.44 6.54
N ASP A 148 -2.24 -15.58 5.96
CA ASP A 148 -0.89 -16.13 6.05
C ASP A 148 0.09 -15.42 5.08
N CYS A 149 -0.44 -14.65 4.11
CA CYS A 149 0.31 -13.94 3.08
C CYS A 149 0.27 -12.43 3.34
N LYS A 150 1.07 -11.94 4.26
CA LYS A 150 1.16 -10.51 4.52
C LYS A 150 2.08 -9.85 3.49
N VAL A 151 1.59 -8.83 2.81
CA VAL A 151 2.40 -8.01 1.90
C VAL A 151 3.59 -7.42 2.66
N GLY A 152 4.78 -7.55 2.08
CA GLY A 152 6.04 -7.17 2.74
C GLY A 152 6.68 -8.28 3.58
N ASP A 153 6.04 -9.44 3.72
CA ASP A 153 6.65 -10.58 4.42
C ASP A 153 7.83 -11.17 3.62
N THR A 154 8.68 -11.89 4.34
CA THR A 154 9.81 -12.61 3.75
C THR A 154 9.47 -14.07 3.60
N ILE A 155 9.66 -14.58 2.39
CA ILE A 155 9.53 -16.00 2.09
C ILE A 155 10.92 -16.62 2.01
N THR A 156 11.10 -17.73 2.73
CA THR A 156 12.36 -18.48 2.76
C THR A 156 12.12 -19.98 2.58
N LYS A 157 13.17 -20.80 2.45
CA LYS A 157 13.01 -22.28 2.42
C LYS A 157 12.94 -22.84 3.83
N GLU A 158 12.01 -23.78 4.07
CA GLU A 158 11.84 -24.44 5.38
C GLU A 158 13.14 -25.08 5.89
N LYS A 159 13.85 -25.81 5.03
CA LYS A 159 15.08 -26.55 5.39
C LYS A 159 16.32 -25.68 5.59
N ARG A 160 16.38 -24.51 4.96
CA ARG A 160 17.52 -23.58 5.02
C ARG A 160 16.99 -22.16 5.07
N PRO A 161 16.38 -21.76 6.18
CA PRO A 161 15.80 -20.44 6.30
C PRO A 161 16.86 -19.35 6.39
N THR A 162 16.52 -18.17 5.88
CA THR A 162 17.29 -16.95 6.19
C THR A 162 17.14 -16.58 7.65
N ILE A 163 18.16 -15.91 8.21
CA ILE A 163 18.19 -15.57 9.65
C ILE A 163 17.36 -14.32 9.94
N LYS A 164 17.40 -13.36 9.02
CA LYS A 164 16.72 -12.07 9.21
C LYS A 164 15.65 -11.86 8.13
N PRO A 165 14.47 -11.39 8.51
CA PRO A 165 13.48 -10.97 7.52
C PRO A 165 13.99 -9.74 6.76
N LEU A 166 13.56 -9.61 5.52
CA LEU A 166 13.73 -8.40 4.72
C LEU A 166 12.99 -7.23 5.39
N PRO A 167 13.41 -5.99 5.19
CA PRO A 167 12.78 -4.83 5.84
C PRO A 167 11.29 -4.64 5.48
N GLY A 168 10.82 -5.35 4.44
CA GLY A 168 9.44 -5.27 4.00
C GLY A 168 9.03 -3.90 3.46
N PHE A 169 7.75 -3.70 3.31
CA PHE A 169 7.18 -2.39 2.98
C PHE A 169 6.79 -1.65 4.26
N LYS A 170 6.95 -0.33 4.26
CA LYS A 170 6.35 0.50 5.30
C LYS A 170 4.83 0.32 5.23
N PRO A 171 4.15 0.08 6.38
CA PRO A 171 2.70 0.00 6.37
C PRO A 171 2.09 1.27 5.75
N SER A 172 1.14 1.08 4.86
CA SER A 172 0.36 2.20 4.32
C SER A 172 -0.35 2.88 5.48
N GLN A 173 -0.18 4.19 5.61
CA GLN A 173 -0.92 4.95 6.62
C GLN A 173 -2.13 5.58 5.95
N PRO A 174 -3.36 5.24 6.38
CA PRO A 174 -4.55 5.91 5.90
C PRO A 174 -4.51 7.40 6.24
N VAL A 175 -4.98 8.22 5.29
CA VAL A 175 -5.08 9.68 5.46
C VAL A 175 -6.51 10.18 5.38
N VAL A 176 -7.43 9.38 4.86
CA VAL A 176 -8.87 9.66 4.84
C VAL A 176 -9.58 8.57 5.60
N PHE A 177 -10.43 8.97 6.53
CA PHE A 177 -11.22 8.05 7.34
C PHE A 177 -12.70 8.32 7.11
N CYS A 178 -13.53 7.27 7.17
CA CYS A 178 -14.98 7.39 7.22
C CYS A 178 -15.61 6.21 7.95
N GLY A 179 -16.82 6.41 8.48
CA GLY A 179 -17.70 5.33 8.87
C GLY A 179 -18.46 4.83 7.65
N MET A 180 -18.58 3.51 7.48
CA MET A 180 -19.36 2.86 6.42
C MET A 180 -20.42 1.97 7.06
N PHE A 181 -21.68 2.30 6.83
CA PHE A 181 -22.85 1.63 7.42
C PHE A 181 -23.78 1.16 6.32
N PRO A 182 -24.32 -0.06 6.39
CA PRO A 182 -25.32 -0.49 5.42
C PRO A 182 -26.61 0.29 5.62
N VAL A 183 -27.30 0.62 4.52
CA VAL A 183 -28.62 1.27 4.57
C VAL A 183 -29.62 0.35 5.25
N ASP A 184 -29.57 -0.96 4.94
CA ASP A 184 -30.35 -1.98 5.61
C ASP A 184 -29.48 -2.67 6.69
N ALA A 185 -29.97 -2.67 7.93
CA ALA A 185 -29.24 -3.28 9.05
C ALA A 185 -28.99 -4.80 8.86
N ASP A 186 -29.87 -5.48 8.13
CA ASP A 186 -29.72 -6.92 7.83
C ASP A 186 -28.51 -7.20 6.93
N ASP A 187 -28.04 -6.22 6.16
CA ASP A 187 -26.87 -6.34 5.30
C ASP A 187 -25.53 -6.22 6.03
N TYR A 188 -25.49 -5.99 7.34
CA TYR A 188 -24.22 -5.93 8.08
C TYR A 188 -23.34 -7.17 7.90
N LYS A 189 -23.96 -8.35 7.90
CA LYS A 189 -23.21 -9.61 7.68
C LYS A 189 -22.60 -9.67 6.29
N ASN A 190 -23.36 -9.26 5.27
CA ASN A 190 -22.91 -9.20 3.88
C ASN A 190 -21.77 -8.18 3.74
N LEU A 191 -21.92 -7.01 4.37
CA LEU A 191 -20.89 -5.97 4.38
C LEU A 191 -19.59 -6.50 5.01
N ARG A 192 -19.66 -7.19 6.15
CA ARG A 192 -18.49 -7.78 6.80
C ARG A 192 -17.75 -8.78 5.92
N GLU A 193 -18.48 -9.67 5.25
CA GLU A 193 -17.89 -10.66 4.35
C GLU A 193 -17.28 -10.00 3.11
N SER A 194 -17.94 -8.98 2.57
CA SER A 194 -17.47 -8.22 1.41
C SER A 194 -16.22 -7.42 1.73
N MET A 195 -16.17 -6.75 2.89
CA MET A 195 -14.98 -6.06 3.37
C MET A 195 -13.78 -7.01 3.53
N GLN A 196 -14.01 -8.21 4.06
CA GLN A 196 -12.96 -9.23 4.16
C GLN A 196 -12.44 -9.63 2.78
N LYS A 197 -13.34 -9.89 1.81
CA LYS A 197 -12.96 -10.23 0.43
C LYS A 197 -12.19 -9.10 -0.25
N LEU A 198 -12.63 -7.85 -0.09
CA LEU A 198 -11.92 -6.70 -0.66
C LEU A 198 -10.51 -6.54 -0.08
N ARG A 199 -10.35 -6.74 1.23
CA ARG A 199 -9.04 -6.67 1.89
C ARG A 199 -8.05 -7.73 1.42
N LEU A 200 -8.53 -8.84 0.86
CA LEU A 200 -7.67 -9.84 0.23
C LEU A 200 -7.00 -9.31 -1.04
N ASN A 201 -7.71 -8.45 -1.78
CA ASN A 201 -7.22 -7.87 -3.02
C ASN A 201 -6.63 -6.48 -2.84
N ASP A 202 -6.92 -5.82 -1.72
CA ASP A 202 -6.41 -4.49 -1.39
C ASP A 202 -6.14 -4.40 0.11
N SER A 203 -4.90 -4.63 0.50
CA SER A 203 -4.46 -4.55 1.90
C SER A 203 -4.19 -3.11 2.37
N SER A 204 -4.36 -2.12 1.50
CA SER A 204 -3.98 -0.73 1.78
C SER A 204 -5.04 0.05 2.56
N PHE A 205 -6.29 -0.44 2.63
CA PHE A 205 -7.29 0.14 3.50
C PHE A 205 -7.44 -0.62 4.81
N SER A 206 -7.70 0.13 5.88
CA SER A 206 -8.04 -0.43 7.19
C SER A 206 -9.54 -0.45 7.39
N CYS A 207 -10.06 -1.45 8.10
CA CYS A 207 -11.44 -1.45 8.54
C CYS A 207 -11.55 -2.10 9.94
N GLU A 208 -12.25 -1.41 10.83
CA GLU A 208 -12.52 -1.83 12.20
C GLU A 208 -14.03 -1.77 12.44
N PRO A 209 -14.61 -2.74 13.17
CA PRO A 209 -16.03 -2.68 13.51
C PRO A 209 -16.35 -1.40 14.29
N GLU A 210 -17.45 -0.75 13.93
CA GLU A 210 -17.95 0.46 14.59
C GLU A 210 -19.45 0.34 14.82
N VAL A 211 -19.94 0.96 15.88
CA VAL A 211 -21.37 1.00 16.18
C VAL A 211 -21.81 2.46 16.30
N SER A 212 -22.76 2.85 15.48
CA SER A 212 -23.39 4.16 15.55
C SER A 212 -24.75 4.05 16.22
N PRO A 213 -25.09 4.91 17.20
CA PRO A 213 -26.41 4.94 17.80
C PRO A 213 -27.53 5.21 16.79
N ALA A 214 -27.24 5.94 15.71
CA ALA A 214 -28.22 6.30 14.69
C ALA A 214 -28.27 5.29 13.52
N LEU A 215 -27.12 4.69 13.15
CA LEU A 215 -26.98 3.86 11.94
C LEU A 215 -26.78 2.37 12.26
N GLY A 216 -26.62 2.01 13.53
CA GLY A 216 -26.39 0.62 13.93
C GLY A 216 -24.94 0.17 13.70
N TYR A 217 -24.78 -1.10 13.31
CA TYR A 217 -23.47 -1.72 13.09
C TYR A 217 -22.90 -1.37 11.73
N GLY A 218 -21.62 -1.03 11.71
CA GLY A 218 -20.87 -0.70 10.51
C GLY A 218 -19.37 -0.88 10.71
N PHE A 219 -18.59 -0.18 9.91
CA PHE A 219 -17.13 -0.20 9.98
C PHE A 219 -16.56 1.20 9.92
N ARG A 220 -15.57 1.46 10.75
CA ARG A 220 -14.66 2.59 10.60
C ARG A 220 -13.56 2.18 9.64
N CYS A 221 -13.47 2.89 8.52
CA CYS A 221 -12.53 2.59 7.45
C CYS A 221 -11.52 3.72 7.28
N GLY A 222 -10.27 3.35 6.96
CA GLY A 222 -9.22 4.28 6.64
C GLY A 222 -8.65 4.00 5.25
N PHE A 223 -8.48 5.04 4.43
CA PHE A 223 -8.11 4.97 3.02
C PHE A 223 -6.91 5.85 2.71
N LEU A 224 -6.17 5.56 1.62
CA LEU A 224 -5.01 6.35 1.17
C LEU A 224 -5.38 7.72 0.59
N GLY A 225 -6.65 7.95 0.31
CA GLY A 225 -7.17 9.20 -0.23
C GLY A 225 -8.64 9.10 -0.62
N LEU A 226 -9.24 10.22 -1.03
CA LEU A 226 -10.66 10.28 -1.43
C LEU A 226 -10.97 9.37 -2.61
N LEU A 227 -10.12 9.34 -3.64
CA LEU A 227 -10.30 8.46 -4.80
C LEU A 227 -10.29 6.99 -4.40
N HIS A 228 -9.43 6.59 -3.46
CA HIS A 228 -9.40 5.23 -2.94
C HIS A 228 -10.71 4.87 -2.23
N LEU A 229 -11.24 5.78 -1.41
CA LEU A 229 -12.54 5.62 -0.75
C LEU A 229 -13.66 5.45 -1.79
N GLU A 230 -13.70 6.29 -2.82
CA GLU A 230 -14.70 6.23 -3.88
C GLU A 230 -14.64 4.89 -4.62
N ILE A 231 -13.43 4.40 -4.96
CA ILE A 231 -13.24 3.11 -5.63
C ILE A 231 -13.74 1.95 -4.76
N ILE A 232 -13.41 1.92 -3.48
CA ILE A 232 -13.86 0.85 -2.57
C ILE A 232 -15.38 0.89 -2.41
N ASN A 233 -15.97 2.08 -2.26
CA ASN A 233 -17.42 2.24 -2.17
C ASN A 233 -18.14 1.77 -3.45
N ASP A 234 -17.65 2.17 -4.62
CA ASP A 234 -18.17 1.76 -5.92
C ASP A 234 -18.06 0.23 -6.14
N ARG A 235 -16.99 -0.40 -5.66
CA ARG A 235 -16.84 -1.85 -5.68
C ARG A 235 -17.79 -2.58 -4.74
N LEU A 236 -18.04 -2.03 -3.55
CA LEU A 236 -19.02 -2.61 -2.61
C LEU A 236 -20.44 -2.59 -3.20
N ASP A 237 -20.80 -1.51 -3.86
CA ASP A 237 -22.08 -1.40 -4.57
C ASP A 237 -22.12 -2.38 -5.77
N ARG A 238 -21.18 -2.28 -6.71
CA ARG A 238 -21.26 -3.03 -7.99
C ARG A 238 -20.97 -4.53 -7.88
N GLU A 239 -19.97 -4.90 -7.06
CA GLU A 239 -19.55 -6.31 -6.94
C GLU A 239 -20.39 -7.08 -5.93
N PHE A 240 -20.90 -6.41 -4.89
CA PHE A 240 -21.59 -7.05 -3.77
C PHE A 240 -23.05 -6.59 -3.58
N GLY A 241 -23.49 -5.56 -4.33
CA GLY A 241 -24.85 -5.05 -4.26
C GLY A 241 -25.21 -4.39 -2.92
N LEU A 242 -24.23 -3.77 -2.27
CA LEU A 242 -24.39 -3.16 -0.95
C LEU A 242 -24.60 -1.66 -1.07
N ASP A 243 -25.73 -1.19 -0.56
CA ASP A 243 -26.05 0.22 -0.46
C ASP A 243 -25.56 0.78 0.89
N LEU A 244 -24.67 1.78 0.85
CA LEU A 244 -23.93 2.22 2.03
C LEU A 244 -24.12 3.71 2.33
N VAL A 245 -24.24 4.03 3.60
CA VAL A 245 -24.10 5.39 4.14
C VAL A 245 -22.66 5.58 4.59
N THR A 246 -21.99 6.58 4.03
CA THR A 246 -20.67 7.00 4.45
C THR A 246 -20.75 8.24 5.34
N THR A 247 -20.08 8.21 6.49
CA THR A 247 -20.08 9.32 7.44
C THR A 247 -18.66 9.82 7.68
N ALA A 248 -18.52 11.12 7.98
CA ALA A 248 -17.24 11.62 8.48
C ALA A 248 -16.94 10.96 9.84
N PRO A 249 -15.73 10.48 10.10
CA PRO A 249 -15.40 9.86 11.37
C PRO A 249 -15.30 10.91 12.47
N SER A 250 -15.68 10.54 13.67
CA SER A 250 -15.33 11.30 14.85
C SER A 250 -13.85 11.16 15.20
N VAL A 251 -13.28 12.19 15.81
CA VAL A 251 -11.92 12.13 16.36
C VAL A 251 -11.90 11.13 17.52
N VAL A 252 -10.85 10.31 17.61
CA VAL A 252 -10.66 9.42 18.76
C VAL A 252 -10.02 10.22 19.87
N TYR A 253 -10.74 10.41 20.96
CA TYR A 253 -10.23 11.07 22.14
C TYR A 253 -9.57 10.06 23.08
N GLN A 254 -8.46 10.44 23.70
CA GLN A 254 -7.88 9.71 24.81
C GLN A 254 -8.30 10.44 26.10
N VAL A 255 -9.02 9.74 26.96
CA VAL A 255 -9.45 10.25 28.25
C VAL A 255 -8.61 9.60 29.34
N ASN A 256 -7.86 10.41 30.05
CA ASN A 256 -7.09 9.98 31.22
C ASN A 256 -7.98 10.18 32.45
N MET A 257 -8.20 9.11 33.18
CA MET A 257 -9.06 9.10 34.36
C MET A 257 -8.23 9.35 35.63
N LYS A 258 -8.86 9.89 36.67
CA LYS A 258 -8.21 10.14 37.99
C LYS A 258 -7.66 8.89 38.69
N ASP A 259 -8.10 7.72 38.29
CA ASP A 259 -7.60 6.42 38.76
C ASP A 259 -6.42 5.88 37.93
N ASN A 260 -5.83 6.71 37.05
CA ASN A 260 -4.79 6.38 36.06
C ASN A 260 -5.23 5.40 34.95
N THR A 261 -6.51 5.15 34.77
CA THR A 261 -7.03 4.38 33.64
C THR A 261 -7.05 5.26 32.39
N ILE A 262 -6.68 4.70 31.24
CA ILE A 262 -6.71 5.40 29.93
C ILE A 262 -7.83 4.79 29.11
N LEU A 263 -8.81 5.60 28.72
CA LEU A 263 -9.88 5.22 27.82
C LEU A 263 -9.69 5.86 26.46
N LYS A 264 -9.83 5.07 25.39
CA LYS A 264 -9.91 5.60 24.01
C LYS A 264 -11.37 5.64 23.60
N LEU A 265 -11.89 6.84 23.42
CA LEU A 265 -13.29 7.07 23.05
C LEU A 265 -13.40 7.24 21.53
N HIS A 266 -14.19 6.38 20.93
CA HIS A 266 -14.54 6.43 19.51
C HIS A 266 -15.89 7.14 19.30
N ASN A 267 -16.73 7.19 20.33
CA ASN A 267 -18.07 7.77 20.29
C ASN A 267 -18.25 8.77 21.45
N PRO A 268 -18.70 10.01 21.20
CA PRO A 268 -19.00 10.98 22.26
C PRO A 268 -20.01 10.50 23.30
N THR A 269 -20.89 9.56 22.94
CA THR A 269 -21.88 9.00 23.88
C THR A 269 -21.27 8.12 24.97
N GLU A 270 -20.04 7.66 24.78
CA GLU A 270 -19.28 6.84 25.74
C GLU A 270 -18.46 7.70 26.72
N MET A 271 -18.61 9.03 26.66
CA MET A 271 -17.87 9.96 27.54
C MET A 271 -18.23 9.67 28.99
N PRO A 272 -17.23 9.36 29.84
CA PRO A 272 -17.46 9.14 31.27
C PRO A 272 -17.86 10.41 31.99
N ASP A 273 -18.34 10.28 33.24
CA ASP A 273 -18.68 11.43 34.05
C ASP A 273 -17.52 12.42 34.18
N PRO A 274 -17.68 13.70 33.87
CA PRO A 274 -16.64 14.71 33.97
C PRO A 274 -15.89 14.74 35.30
N VAL A 275 -16.55 14.33 36.38
CA VAL A 275 -15.98 14.32 37.75
C VAL A 275 -14.79 13.37 37.89
N ILE A 276 -14.79 12.26 37.16
CA ILE A 276 -13.73 11.23 37.21
C ILE A 276 -12.66 11.39 36.13
N ILE A 277 -12.82 12.34 35.22
CA ILE A 277 -11.84 12.67 34.18
C ILE A 277 -10.74 13.56 34.76
N GLU A 278 -9.49 13.26 34.43
CA GLU A 278 -8.33 14.10 34.72
C GLU A 278 -7.99 14.99 33.53
N THR A 279 -7.76 14.40 32.35
CA THR A 279 -7.51 15.13 31.10
C THR A 279 -8.16 14.45 29.91
N ILE A 280 -8.47 15.26 28.88
CA ILE A 280 -8.92 14.77 27.58
C ILE A 280 -7.87 15.19 26.55
N GLU A 281 -7.40 14.25 25.77
CA GLU A 281 -6.40 14.46 24.74
C GLU A 281 -6.96 14.09 23.37
N GLU A 282 -6.60 14.87 22.36
CA GLU A 282 -6.90 14.58 20.95
C GLU A 282 -5.62 14.30 20.17
N PRO A 283 -5.65 13.49 19.10
CA PRO A 283 -4.48 13.21 18.31
C PRO A 283 -4.08 14.45 17.49
N TRP A 284 -2.80 14.83 17.61
CA TRP A 284 -2.20 15.87 16.77
C TRP A 284 -1.33 15.24 15.71
N ILE A 285 -1.26 15.89 14.54
CA ILE A 285 -0.41 15.47 13.44
C ILE A 285 0.71 16.51 13.23
N LYS A 286 1.86 16.04 12.77
CA LYS A 286 2.93 16.88 12.22
C LYS A 286 2.86 16.78 10.70
N ALA A 287 2.45 17.87 10.04
CA ALA A 287 2.41 17.96 8.59
C ALA A 287 3.65 18.67 8.06
N THR A 288 4.26 18.15 7.02
CA THR A 288 5.29 18.83 6.22
C THR A 288 4.70 19.17 4.87
N ILE A 289 4.56 20.47 4.59
CA ILE A 289 3.93 20.97 3.38
C ILE A 289 5.00 21.66 2.54
N ILE A 290 5.19 21.18 1.30
CA ILE A 290 6.13 21.77 0.35
C ILE A 290 5.32 22.52 -0.71
N VAL A 291 5.47 23.84 -0.75
CA VAL A 291 4.75 24.71 -1.68
C VAL A 291 5.68 25.75 -2.29
N PRO A 292 5.43 26.23 -3.51
CA PRO A 292 6.07 27.40 -4.06
C PRO A 292 5.79 28.66 -3.21
N ASP A 293 6.75 29.57 -3.11
CA ASP A 293 6.69 30.77 -2.25
C ASP A 293 5.40 31.59 -2.39
N LYS A 294 4.87 31.67 -3.61
CA LYS A 294 3.61 32.40 -3.89
C LYS A 294 2.37 31.86 -3.14
N TYR A 295 2.41 30.63 -2.64
CA TYR A 295 1.31 30.01 -1.88
C TYR A 295 1.57 29.95 -0.38
N LEU A 296 2.77 30.35 0.08
CA LEU A 296 3.16 30.25 1.49
C LEU A 296 2.20 31.01 2.41
N GLY A 297 1.81 32.23 2.03
CA GLY A 297 0.88 33.03 2.83
C GLY A 297 -0.48 32.36 3.03
N ALA A 298 -1.07 31.83 1.95
CA ALA A 298 -2.37 31.16 2.02
C ALA A 298 -2.31 29.86 2.85
N VAL A 299 -1.19 29.10 2.76
CA VAL A 299 -1.00 27.88 3.57
C VAL A 299 -0.82 28.24 5.05
N LEU A 300 -0.05 29.27 5.38
CA LEU A 300 0.12 29.72 6.76
C LEU A 300 -1.21 30.17 7.37
N GLU A 301 -2.01 30.92 6.63
CA GLU A 301 -3.34 31.36 7.05
C GLU A 301 -4.25 30.16 7.34
N LEU A 302 -4.26 29.16 6.46
CA LEU A 302 -5.03 27.92 6.64
C LEU A 302 -4.60 27.10 7.87
N CYS A 303 -3.29 27.12 8.21
CA CYS A 303 -2.77 26.36 9.34
C CYS A 303 -2.89 27.12 10.69
N THR A 304 -3.22 28.40 10.69
CA THR A 304 -3.36 29.23 11.90
C THR A 304 -4.81 29.53 12.28
N SER A 305 -5.76 29.25 11.39
CA SER A 305 -7.21 29.33 11.65
C SER A 305 -7.73 28.13 12.38
#